data_21a540ac8118be75a4b358b32658a88d
#
_entry.id   21a540ac8118be75a4b358b32658a88d
#
_cell.length_a   1.000
_cell.length_b   1.000
_cell.length_c   1.000
_cell.angle_alpha   90.00
_cell.angle_beta   90.00
_cell.angle_gamma   90.00
#
_symmetry.space_group_name_H-M   'P 1'
#
loop_
_entity.id
_entity.type
_entity.pdbx_description
1 polymer ?
#
loop_
_entity_poly.entity_id
_entity_poly.type
_entity_poly.pdbx_seq_one_letter_code
_entity_poly.pdbx_strand_id
1 'polypeptide(L)'
;MTYEEICNYIYEIPKFTKKNSLEHTKEMLQRLSIREHQFEIIHVAGSNGKGSVCAFINQVLVEHGCEVGLFTSPHLVCMEERFVINGKKCSQEEFVESFEAVQKVVGQMEAEGLPHPAFFEYLFAMGMYLFQKRKVHYLILETGLGGRLDATNVFEEPLLTIITSISLEHTQILGDSIEAIAGEKAGIIKEGVPVIFDGSNETAAEVIRQTARAKRAPYYCISLESLKIHKITGKTIDFCYSNGYDVVDLKIPFPAEYQMMNASLAYRALSVLQVETGIGKAEIISAMEHTRWMGRMQQAEPFIYFDGAHNADGIAHFVKNVQKIAEEKPVLLFSMMEEKNYKEAVKVLCQEVAWDSIVLTRIPDSRGIDPLKLQDEFMANRSEERRVGKE
;
A
#
# COMPACT_ATOMS: atom_id res chain seq x y z
N MET A 1 16.07 -25.82 7.21
CA MET A 1 16.78 -24.51 7.10
C MET A 1 16.47 -23.71 8.35
N THR A 2 17.41 -22.91 8.84
CA THR A 2 17.16 -21.93 9.90
C THR A 2 16.32 -20.77 9.34
N TYR A 3 15.72 -19.98 10.21
CA TYR A 3 14.98 -18.76 9.80
C TYR A 3 15.87 -17.81 8.99
N GLU A 4 17.11 -17.60 9.40
CA GLU A 4 18.04 -16.72 8.69
C GLU A 4 18.40 -17.25 7.28
N GLU A 5 18.63 -18.57 7.15
CA GLU A 5 18.86 -19.21 5.83
C GLU A 5 17.62 -19.07 4.93
N ILE A 6 16.42 -19.17 5.48
CA ILE A 6 15.17 -18.98 4.74
C ILE A 6 15.04 -17.53 4.25
N CYS A 7 15.28 -16.55 5.12
CA CYS A 7 15.24 -15.15 4.75
C CYS A 7 16.25 -14.85 3.62
N ASN A 8 17.49 -15.36 3.73
CA ASN A 8 18.51 -15.19 2.70
C ASN A 8 18.06 -15.81 1.38
N TYR A 9 17.56 -17.06 1.40
CA TYR A 9 17.03 -17.72 0.21
C TYR A 9 15.94 -16.87 -0.47
N ILE A 10 14.97 -16.37 0.29
CA ILE A 10 13.89 -15.55 -0.27
C ILE A 10 14.45 -14.24 -0.85
N TYR A 11 15.42 -13.58 -0.20
CA TYR A 11 16.04 -12.36 -0.72
C TYR A 11 16.83 -12.58 -2.00
N GLU A 12 17.38 -13.78 -2.24
CA GLU A 12 18.07 -14.17 -3.46
C GLU A 12 17.11 -14.41 -4.64
N ILE A 13 15.81 -14.68 -4.38
CA ILE A 13 14.81 -14.80 -5.45
C ILE A 13 14.71 -13.45 -6.18
N PRO A 14 14.85 -13.44 -7.51
CA PRO A 14 14.82 -12.22 -8.28
C PRO A 14 13.50 -11.44 -8.12
N LYS A 15 13.60 -10.15 -7.79
CA LYS A 15 12.44 -9.27 -7.55
C LYS A 15 11.82 -8.74 -8.85
N PHE A 16 12.64 -8.55 -9.87
CA PHE A 16 12.25 -7.94 -11.15
C PHE A 16 12.66 -8.84 -12.32
N THR A 17 12.15 -10.05 -12.36
CA THR A 17 12.23 -10.93 -13.52
C THR A 17 10.99 -10.77 -14.39
N LYS A 18 11.01 -11.43 -15.57
CA LYS A 18 9.77 -11.61 -16.32
C LYS A 18 8.77 -12.31 -15.39
N LYS A 19 7.67 -11.60 -15.06
CA LYS A 19 6.59 -12.17 -14.24
C LYS A 19 6.11 -13.47 -14.86
N ASN A 20 5.86 -14.46 -14.02
CA ASN A 20 5.12 -15.64 -14.43
C ASN A 20 3.66 -15.25 -14.74
N SER A 21 2.96 -16.11 -15.44
CA SER A 21 1.53 -15.87 -15.71
C SER A 21 0.70 -16.04 -14.43
N LEU A 22 -0.50 -15.47 -14.40
CA LEU A 22 -1.43 -15.70 -13.29
C LEU A 22 -1.79 -17.18 -13.15
N GLU A 23 -1.83 -17.93 -14.27
CA GLU A 23 -2.05 -19.38 -14.28
C GLU A 23 -0.98 -20.13 -13.49
N HIS A 24 0.29 -19.69 -13.57
CA HIS A 24 1.39 -20.25 -12.76
C HIS A 24 1.14 -20.05 -11.26
N THR A 25 0.72 -18.85 -10.85
CA THR A 25 0.36 -18.58 -9.46
C THR A 25 -0.88 -19.38 -9.04
N LYS A 26 -1.91 -19.48 -9.90
CA LYS A 26 -3.11 -20.31 -9.65
C LYS A 26 -2.73 -21.77 -9.44
N GLU A 27 -1.87 -22.33 -10.30
CA GLU A 27 -1.37 -23.70 -10.17
C GLU A 27 -0.65 -23.94 -8.83
N MET A 28 0.22 -23.01 -8.43
CA MET A 28 0.92 -23.09 -7.14
C MET A 28 -0.07 -23.09 -5.96
N LEU A 29 -1.07 -22.19 -5.97
CA LEU A 29 -2.10 -22.14 -4.93
C LEU A 29 -2.95 -23.42 -4.90
N GLN A 30 -3.30 -23.98 -6.07
CA GLN A 30 -4.05 -25.24 -6.15
C GLN A 30 -3.29 -26.41 -5.53
N ARG A 31 -1.97 -26.50 -5.78
CA ARG A 31 -1.10 -27.53 -5.16
C ARG A 31 -0.97 -27.37 -3.65
N LEU A 32 -1.07 -26.14 -3.15
CA LEU A 32 -1.17 -25.81 -1.72
C LEU A 32 -2.60 -26.07 -1.18
N SER A 33 -3.54 -26.52 -1.99
CA SER A 33 -4.95 -26.73 -1.66
C SER A 33 -5.71 -25.45 -1.28
N ILE A 34 -5.23 -24.31 -1.74
CA ILE A 34 -5.84 -22.99 -1.49
C ILE A 34 -6.89 -22.72 -2.58
N ARG A 35 -8.09 -22.35 -2.16
CA ARG A 35 -9.22 -22.07 -3.03
C ARG A 35 -9.88 -20.75 -2.65
N GLU A 36 -10.34 -19.99 -3.64
CA GLU A 36 -10.96 -18.69 -3.47
C GLU A 36 -12.12 -18.66 -2.47
N HIS A 37 -13.08 -19.60 -2.62
CA HIS A 37 -14.25 -19.68 -1.76
C HIS A 37 -13.98 -19.95 -0.26
N GLN A 38 -12.71 -20.07 0.13
CA GLN A 38 -12.31 -20.17 1.54
C GLN A 38 -12.24 -18.80 2.22
N PHE A 39 -12.26 -17.70 1.45
CA PHE A 39 -12.03 -16.36 1.93
C PHE A 39 -13.05 -15.37 1.36
N GLU A 40 -13.46 -14.42 2.18
CA GLU A 40 -14.14 -13.20 1.77
C GLU A 40 -13.10 -12.12 1.46
N ILE A 41 -12.82 -11.88 0.17
CA ILE A 41 -11.64 -11.13 -0.26
C ILE A 41 -11.95 -9.65 -0.49
N ILE A 42 -11.12 -8.77 0.09
CA ILE A 42 -11.09 -7.33 -0.18
C ILE A 42 -9.76 -7.04 -0.89
N HIS A 43 -9.80 -6.62 -2.15
CA HIS A 43 -8.62 -6.46 -2.98
C HIS A 43 -8.30 -4.97 -3.23
N VAL A 44 -7.08 -4.55 -2.91
CA VAL A 44 -6.68 -3.13 -2.90
C VAL A 44 -5.50 -2.88 -3.82
N ALA A 45 -5.71 -2.03 -4.85
CA ALA A 45 -4.68 -1.52 -5.74
C ALA A 45 -4.53 0.01 -5.61
N GLY A 46 -3.49 0.58 -6.21
CA GLY A 46 -3.23 2.02 -6.23
C GLY A 46 -1.73 2.34 -6.28
N SER A 47 -1.38 3.61 -6.46
CA SER A 47 0.00 4.06 -6.34
C SER A 47 0.36 4.27 -4.87
N ASN A 48 -0.28 5.21 -4.21
CA ASN A 48 -0.08 5.52 -2.80
C ASN A 48 -1.34 5.22 -1.99
N GLY A 49 -1.22 4.92 -0.69
CA GLY A 49 -2.35 4.74 0.22
C GLY A 49 -2.85 3.31 0.39
N LYS A 50 -2.47 2.35 -0.45
CA LYS A 50 -2.94 0.94 -0.38
C LYS A 50 -2.87 0.36 1.03
N GLY A 51 -1.67 0.30 1.61
CA GLY A 51 -1.47 -0.25 2.95
C GLY A 51 -2.23 0.51 4.05
N SER A 52 -2.43 1.84 3.90
CA SER A 52 -3.25 2.62 4.85
C SER A 52 -4.71 2.23 4.78
N VAL A 53 -5.28 2.08 3.57
CA VAL A 53 -6.67 1.60 3.38
C VAL A 53 -6.83 0.20 3.96
N CYS A 54 -5.89 -0.70 3.66
CA CYS A 54 -5.86 -2.05 4.22
C CYS A 54 -5.83 -2.03 5.76
N ALA A 55 -5.02 -1.14 6.36
CA ALA A 55 -4.91 -1.02 7.81
C ALA A 55 -6.22 -0.54 8.47
N PHE A 56 -6.90 0.46 7.88
CA PHE A 56 -8.21 0.91 8.37
C PHE A 56 -9.25 -0.21 8.34
N ILE A 57 -9.33 -0.93 7.22
CA ILE A 57 -10.30 -2.04 7.09
C ILE A 57 -9.97 -3.17 8.07
N ASN A 58 -8.68 -3.56 8.15
CA ASN A 58 -8.23 -4.59 9.09
C ASN A 58 -8.57 -4.23 10.54
N GLN A 59 -8.32 -2.98 10.95
CA GLN A 59 -8.61 -2.53 12.30
C GLN A 59 -10.10 -2.70 12.66
N VAL A 60 -10.99 -2.28 11.76
CA VAL A 60 -12.44 -2.37 11.99
C VAL A 60 -12.89 -3.84 12.08
N LEU A 61 -12.47 -4.68 11.13
CA LEU A 61 -12.86 -6.09 11.11
C LEU A 61 -12.33 -6.84 12.34
N VAL A 62 -11.09 -6.56 12.76
CA VAL A 62 -10.48 -7.18 13.95
C VAL A 62 -11.18 -6.75 15.25
N GLU A 63 -11.50 -5.46 15.42
CA GLU A 63 -12.22 -4.98 16.60
C GLU A 63 -13.65 -5.53 16.68
N HIS A 64 -14.28 -5.79 15.54
CA HIS A 64 -15.57 -6.46 15.49
C HIS A 64 -15.50 -7.96 15.81
N GLY A 65 -14.28 -8.52 15.93
CA GLY A 65 -14.08 -9.93 16.28
C GLY A 65 -14.05 -10.87 15.07
N CYS A 66 -13.86 -10.36 13.85
CA CYS A 66 -13.68 -11.19 12.67
C CYS A 66 -12.30 -11.86 12.64
N GLU A 67 -12.22 -13.04 12.02
CA GLU A 67 -10.96 -13.70 11.69
C GLU A 67 -10.40 -13.10 10.39
N VAL A 68 -9.34 -12.29 10.49
CA VAL A 68 -8.81 -11.48 9.39
C VAL A 68 -7.38 -11.85 9.06
N GLY A 69 -7.12 -12.07 7.77
CA GLY A 69 -5.79 -12.12 7.18
C GLY A 69 -5.52 -10.84 6.37
N LEU A 70 -4.35 -10.25 6.55
CA LEU A 70 -3.91 -9.09 5.80
C LEU A 70 -2.57 -9.37 5.16
N PHE A 71 -2.52 -9.28 3.83
CA PHE A 71 -1.30 -9.35 3.04
C PHE A 71 -0.91 -7.97 2.52
N THR A 72 0.28 -7.49 2.90
CA THR A 72 0.77 -6.15 2.52
C THR A 72 2.20 -6.16 1.99
N SER A 73 2.58 -5.08 1.31
CA SER A 73 3.93 -4.87 0.79
C SER A 73 4.28 -3.38 0.60
N PRO A 74 5.58 -3.02 0.75
CA PRO A 74 6.67 -3.81 1.31
C PRO A 74 6.62 -3.92 2.84
N HIS A 75 7.50 -4.73 3.43
CA HIS A 75 7.77 -4.68 4.86
C HIS A 75 8.77 -3.54 5.18
N LEU A 76 8.81 -3.10 6.43
CA LEU A 76 9.75 -2.08 6.91
C LEU A 76 10.98 -2.69 7.57
N VAL A 77 10.81 -3.70 8.41
CA VAL A 77 11.87 -4.33 9.20
C VAL A 77 12.04 -5.81 8.87
N CYS A 78 10.96 -6.59 8.88
CA CYS A 78 11.02 -8.05 8.67
C CYS A 78 9.89 -8.54 7.76
N MET A 79 10.12 -9.69 7.10
CA MET A 79 9.19 -10.23 6.10
C MET A 79 7.84 -10.63 6.69
N GLU A 80 7.78 -11.00 7.97
CA GLU A 80 6.57 -11.39 8.69
C GLU A 80 5.53 -10.26 8.75
N GLU A 81 5.96 -9.00 8.62
CA GLU A 81 5.05 -7.85 8.54
C GLU A 81 4.07 -7.94 7.36
N ARG A 82 4.42 -8.73 6.33
CA ARG A 82 3.57 -8.95 5.17
C ARG A 82 2.39 -9.87 5.45
N PHE A 83 2.45 -10.64 6.54
CA PHE A 83 1.47 -11.65 6.92
C PHE A 83 0.89 -11.31 8.29
N VAL A 84 -0.17 -10.53 8.31
CA VAL A 84 -0.82 -10.10 9.54
C VAL A 84 -2.10 -10.94 9.73
N ILE A 85 -2.28 -11.49 10.91
CA ILE A 85 -3.46 -12.27 11.30
C ILE A 85 -4.06 -11.63 12.56
N ASN A 86 -5.31 -11.23 12.49
CA ASN A 86 -6.02 -10.58 13.60
C ASN A 86 -5.22 -9.43 14.22
N GLY A 87 -4.64 -8.57 13.35
CA GLY A 87 -3.86 -7.39 13.75
C GLY A 87 -2.44 -7.68 14.25
N LYS A 88 -1.97 -8.93 14.20
CA LYS A 88 -0.61 -9.32 14.63
C LYS A 88 0.16 -9.95 13.48
N LYS A 89 1.43 -9.56 13.29
CA LYS A 89 2.29 -10.24 12.34
C LYS A 89 2.47 -11.71 12.73
N CYS A 90 2.66 -12.59 11.76
CA CYS A 90 2.92 -14.01 12.02
C CYS A 90 4.20 -14.21 12.83
N SER A 91 4.31 -15.34 13.53
CA SER A 91 5.53 -15.71 14.24
C SER A 91 6.60 -16.21 13.26
N GLN A 92 7.86 -16.30 13.73
CA GLN A 92 8.95 -16.88 12.93
C GLN A 92 8.69 -18.36 12.64
N GLU A 93 8.11 -19.09 13.57
CA GLU A 93 7.75 -20.51 13.38
C GLU A 93 6.70 -20.66 12.28
N GLU A 94 5.67 -19.82 12.27
CA GLU A 94 4.64 -19.80 11.23
C GLU A 94 5.23 -19.40 9.88
N PHE A 95 6.17 -18.46 9.86
CA PHE A 95 6.89 -18.06 8.66
C PHE A 95 7.71 -19.22 8.08
N VAL A 96 8.50 -19.91 8.93
CA VAL A 96 9.29 -21.10 8.54
C VAL A 96 8.39 -22.20 7.98
N GLU A 97 7.30 -22.53 8.68
CA GLU A 97 6.36 -23.55 8.23
C GLU A 97 5.73 -23.21 6.88
N SER A 98 5.33 -21.96 6.67
CA SER A 98 4.77 -21.52 5.39
C SER A 98 5.80 -21.62 4.26
N PHE A 99 7.06 -21.30 4.54
CA PHE A 99 8.16 -21.49 3.61
C PHE A 99 8.33 -22.96 3.23
N GLU A 100 8.40 -23.86 4.20
CA GLU A 100 8.60 -25.31 3.95
C GLU A 100 7.48 -25.89 3.07
N ALA A 101 6.23 -25.48 3.32
CA ALA A 101 5.09 -25.90 2.52
C ALA A 101 5.19 -25.42 1.07
N VAL A 102 5.52 -24.14 0.86
CA VAL A 102 5.68 -23.56 -0.47
C VAL A 102 6.89 -24.14 -1.18
N GLN A 103 8.03 -24.28 -0.50
CA GLN A 103 9.25 -24.85 -1.07
C GLN A 103 9.04 -26.28 -1.60
N LYS A 104 8.25 -27.08 -0.90
CA LYS A 104 7.90 -28.43 -1.36
C LYS A 104 7.10 -28.40 -2.68
N VAL A 105 6.14 -27.49 -2.81
CA VAL A 105 5.35 -27.32 -4.03
C VAL A 105 6.20 -26.77 -5.16
N VAL A 106 7.03 -25.76 -4.89
CA VAL A 106 7.96 -25.18 -5.88
C VAL A 106 8.91 -26.24 -6.42
N GLY A 107 9.51 -27.07 -5.55
CA GLY A 107 10.36 -28.19 -6.00
C GLY A 107 9.65 -29.19 -6.90
N GLN A 108 8.35 -29.46 -6.67
CA GLN A 108 7.56 -30.31 -7.57
C GLN A 108 7.32 -29.64 -8.93
N MET A 109 6.99 -28.34 -8.92
CA MET A 109 6.75 -27.56 -10.14
C MET A 109 8.00 -27.49 -11.01
N GLU A 110 9.18 -27.26 -10.40
CA GLU A 110 10.46 -27.24 -11.11
C GLU A 110 10.83 -28.60 -11.67
N ALA A 111 10.59 -29.70 -10.96
CA ALA A 111 10.80 -31.06 -11.44
C ALA A 111 9.93 -31.38 -12.67
N GLU A 112 8.79 -30.73 -12.83
CA GLU A 112 7.90 -30.81 -13.99
C GLU A 112 8.27 -29.79 -15.10
N GLY A 113 9.32 -28.97 -14.90
CA GLY A 113 9.79 -27.99 -15.88
C GLY A 113 9.08 -26.65 -15.81
N LEU A 114 8.29 -26.38 -14.77
CA LEU A 114 7.68 -25.06 -14.53
C LEU A 114 8.74 -24.08 -13.94
N PRO A 115 8.67 -22.80 -14.26
CA PRO A 115 9.63 -21.82 -13.74
C PRO A 115 9.47 -21.62 -12.22
N HIS A 116 10.56 -21.24 -11.57
CA HIS A 116 10.54 -20.79 -10.17
C HIS A 116 9.67 -19.53 -10.02
N PRO A 117 8.84 -19.39 -8.95
CA PRO A 117 8.07 -18.18 -8.70
C PRO A 117 9.01 -17.00 -8.41
N ALA A 118 8.61 -15.80 -8.83
CA ALA A 118 9.32 -14.58 -8.48
C ALA A 118 9.15 -14.24 -6.97
N PHE A 119 10.00 -13.36 -6.44
CA PHE A 119 10.01 -12.97 -5.03
C PHE A 119 8.61 -12.67 -4.44
N PHE A 120 7.81 -11.87 -5.14
CA PHE A 120 6.48 -11.50 -4.66
C PHE A 120 5.49 -12.67 -4.74
N GLU A 121 5.54 -13.46 -5.83
CA GLU A 121 4.70 -14.65 -6.02
C GLU A 121 4.97 -15.70 -4.94
N TYR A 122 6.25 -15.88 -4.57
CA TYR A 122 6.65 -16.81 -3.51
C TYR A 122 6.10 -16.39 -2.15
N LEU A 123 6.30 -15.12 -1.77
CA LEU A 123 5.76 -14.56 -0.52
C LEU A 123 4.22 -14.57 -0.49
N PHE A 124 3.58 -14.28 -1.62
CA PHE A 124 2.13 -14.37 -1.73
C PHE A 124 1.62 -15.78 -1.43
N ALA A 125 2.25 -16.81 -2.01
CA ALA A 125 1.88 -18.20 -1.74
C ALA A 125 2.10 -18.59 -0.26
N MET A 126 3.19 -18.12 0.37
CA MET A 126 3.42 -18.31 1.81
C MET A 126 2.30 -17.69 2.65
N GLY A 127 1.91 -16.45 2.34
CA GLY A 127 0.82 -15.77 3.03
C GLY A 127 -0.51 -16.52 2.88
N MET A 128 -0.84 -16.93 1.67
CA MET A 128 -2.07 -17.69 1.39
C MET A 128 -2.12 -19.02 2.15
N TYR A 129 -1.01 -19.76 2.19
CA TYR A 129 -0.90 -20.99 2.98
C TYR A 129 -1.18 -20.74 4.46
N LEU A 130 -0.56 -19.70 5.01
CA LEU A 130 -0.70 -19.34 6.41
C LEU A 130 -2.15 -18.92 6.75
N PHE A 131 -2.77 -18.07 5.92
CA PHE A 131 -4.15 -17.62 6.14
C PHE A 131 -5.16 -18.77 6.07
N GLN A 132 -4.98 -19.69 5.12
CA GLN A 132 -5.79 -20.91 5.05
C GLN A 132 -5.63 -21.75 6.33
N LYS A 133 -4.38 -21.99 6.77
CA LYS A 133 -4.09 -22.77 7.97
C LYS A 133 -4.71 -22.15 9.22
N ARG A 134 -4.68 -20.83 9.33
CA ARG A 134 -5.28 -20.06 10.44
C ARG A 134 -6.78 -19.87 10.29
N LYS A 135 -7.38 -20.36 9.19
CA LYS A 135 -8.82 -20.31 8.89
C LYS A 135 -9.36 -18.88 8.97
N VAL A 136 -8.60 -17.92 8.45
CA VAL A 136 -9.11 -16.54 8.34
C VAL A 136 -10.36 -16.52 7.45
N HIS A 137 -11.32 -15.71 7.82
CA HIS A 137 -12.56 -15.54 7.06
C HIS A 137 -12.44 -14.39 6.07
N TYR A 138 -12.07 -13.20 6.55
CA TYR A 138 -11.82 -12.04 5.69
C TYR A 138 -10.35 -11.98 5.29
N LEU A 139 -10.11 -11.77 3.99
CA LEU A 139 -8.76 -11.65 3.45
C LEU A 139 -8.58 -10.31 2.74
N ILE A 140 -7.73 -9.46 3.31
CA ILE A 140 -7.39 -8.15 2.73
C ILE A 140 -6.09 -8.31 1.96
N LEU A 141 -6.13 -8.05 0.64
CA LEU A 141 -4.99 -8.20 -0.27
C LEU A 141 -4.54 -6.85 -0.82
N GLU A 142 -3.31 -6.44 -0.50
CA GLU A 142 -2.63 -5.33 -1.15
C GLU A 142 -1.88 -5.83 -2.39
N THR A 143 -2.11 -5.22 -3.57
CA THR A 143 -1.31 -5.50 -4.78
C THR A 143 0.14 -5.09 -4.58
N GLY A 144 1.07 -5.89 -5.10
CA GLY A 144 2.48 -5.55 -5.07
C GLY A 144 2.84 -4.50 -6.11
N LEU A 145 2.43 -4.70 -7.36
CA LEU A 145 2.76 -3.81 -8.48
C LEU A 145 1.69 -3.88 -9.57
N GLY A 146 1.10 -2.72 -9.89
CA GLY A 146 0.04 -2.63 -10.91
C GLY A 146 -1.28 -3.15 -10.39
N GLY A 147 -1.83 -4.15 -11.00
CA GLY A 147 -3.10 -4.82 -10.64
C GLY A 147 -3.39 -5.97 -11.58
N ARG A 148 -3.59 -5.72 -12.87
CA ARG A 148 -4.01 -6.69 -13.87
C ARG A 148 -3.19 -7.98 -13.88
N LEU A 149 -1.87 -7.88 -13.78
CA LEU A 149 -0.93 -9.01 -13.78
C LEU A 149 -0.25 -9.19 -12.40
N ASP A 150 -0.82 -8.64 -11.34
CA ASP A 150 -0.30 -8.85 -9.99
C ASP A 150 -0.65 -10.25 -9.49
N ALA A 151 0.26 -10.91 -8.76
CA ALA A 151 0.01 -12.25 -8.23
C ALA A 151 -1.25 -12.33 -7.36
N THR A 152 -1.63 -11.24 -6.69
CA THR A 152 -2.84 -11.18 -5.87
C THR A 152 -4.13 -11.20 -6.71
N ASN A 153 -4.05 -10.93 -8.03
CA ASN A 153 -5.21 -10.87 -8.92
C ASN A 153 -5.65 -12.23 -9.48
N VAL A 154 -5.21 -13.32 -8.84
CA VAL A 154 -5.60 -14.70 -9.23
C VAL A 154 -7.03 -15.06 -8.85
N PHE A 155 -7.63 -14.33 -7.95
CA PHE A 155 -9.00 -14.51 -7.50
C PHE A 155 -9.99 -13.77 -8.39
N GLU A 156 -11.15 -14.38 -8.66
CA GLU A 156 -12.13 -13.85 -9.62
C GLU A 156 -13.39 -13.26 -8.95
N GLU A 157 -13.66 -13.62 -7.70
CA GLU A 157 -14.90 -13.26 -6.99
C GLU A 157 -14.62 -12.57 -5.64
N PRO A 158 -13.82 -11.48 -5.59
CA PRO A 158 -13.66 -10.74 -4.34
C PRO A 158 -14.97 -10.06 -3.94
N LEU A 159 -15.20 -9.82 -2.63
CA LEU A 159 -16.36 -9.07 -2.12
C LEU A 159 -16.41 -7.66 -2.70
N LEU A 160 -15.26 -7.00 -2.75
CA LEU A 160 -15.10 -5.69 -3.37
C LEU A 160 -13.64 -5.42 -3.74
N THR A 161 -13.46 -4.43 -4.62
CA THR A 161 -12.15 -3.93 -4.99
C THR A 161 -12.01 -2.45 -4.62
N ILE A 162 -10.78 -2.03 -4.29
CA ILE A 162 -10.50 -0.63 -3.95
C ILE A 162 -9.31 -0.16 -4.79
N ILE A 163 -9.42 1.04 -5.37
CA ILE A 163 -8.31 1.68 -6.07
C ILE A 163 -8.01 3.01 -5.39
N THR A 164 -6.86 3.08 -4.74
CA THR A 164 -6.39 4.29 -4.06
C THR A 164 -5.82 5.30 -5.05
N SER A 165 -5.12 6.34 -4.61
CA SER A 165 -4.60 7.37 -5.50
C SER A 165 -3.75 6.80 -6.64
N ILE A 166 -3.84 7.44 -7.81
CA ILE A 166 -3.06 7.10 -9.01
C ILE A 166 -2.08 8.24 -9.29
N SER A 167 -0.81 7.89 -9.37
CA SER A 167 0.27 8.81 -9.76
C SER A 167 1.28 8.12 -10.67
N LEU A 168 2.16 8.88 -11.32
CA LEU A 168 3.23 8.33 -12.14
C LEU A 168 4.23 7.58 -11.26
N GLU A 169 4.27 6.27 -11.42
CA GLU A 169 5.19 5.37 -10.75
C GLU A 169 5.50 4.17 -11.62
N HIS A 170 6.66 3.56 -11.44
CA HIS A 170 7.06 2.35 -12.20
C HIS A 170 6.80 2.45 -13.71
N THR A 171 7.05 3.62 -14.30
CA THR A 171 6.69 3.95 -15.69
C THR A 171 7.30 3.00 -16.70
N GLN A 172 8.45 2.40 -16.41
CA GLN A 172 9.09 1.39 -17.27
C GLN A 172 8.30 0.07 -17.35
N ILE A 173 7.36 -0.17 -16.42
CA ILE A 173 6.60 -1.44 -16.32
C ILE A 173 5.10 -1.19 -16.56
N LEU A 174 4.55 -0.13 -15.99
CA LEU A 174 3.11 0.15 -15.98
C LEU A 174 2.66 1.12 -17.10
N GLY A 175 3.62 1.68 -17.85
CA GLY A 175 3.38 2.72 -18.85
C GLY A 175 3.69 4.13 -18.33
N ASP A 176 3.81 5.06 -19.25
CA ASP A 176 4.32 6.42 -19.04
C ASP A 176 3.23 7.49 -18.89
N SER A 177 1.97 7.07 -18.79
CA SER A 177 0.82 7.96 -18.62
C SER A 177 -0.08 7.52 -17.45
N ILE A 178 -0.84 8.47 -16.92
CA ILE A 178 -1.84 8.23 -15.87
C ILE A 178 -2.89 7.21 -16.33
N GLU A 179 -3.32 7.30 -17.58
CA GLU A 179 -4.29 6.39 -18.20
C GLU A 179 -3.77 4.95 -18.22
N ALA A 180 -2.52 4.75 -18.62
CA ALA A 180 -1.91 3.42 -18.68
C ALA A 180 -1.81 2.81 -17.28
N ILE A 181 -1.31 3.58 -16.30
CA ILE A 181 -1.18 3.13 -14.90
C ILE A 181 -2.57 2.86 -14.29
N ALA A 182 -3.56 3.72 -14.55
CA ALA A 182 -4.93 3.51 -14.10
C ALA A 182 -5.54 2.24 -14.71
N GLY A 183 -5.29 1.97 -16.00
CA GLY A 183 -5.71 0.76 -16.69
C GLY A 183 -5.13 -0.52 -16.07
N GLU A 184 -3.83 -0.51 -15.75
CA GLU A 184 -3.19 -1.65 -15.07
C GLU A 184 -3.78 -1.90 -13.67
N LYS A 185 -4.07 -0.83 -12.91
CA LYS A 185 -4.67 -0.96 -11.58
C LYS A 185 -6.15 -1.33 -11.65
N ALA A 186 -6.90 -0.77 -12.60
CA ALA A 186 -8.29 -1.14 -12.87
C ALA A 186 -8.47 -2.61 -13.29
N GLY A 187 -7.38 -3.28 -13.67
CA GLY A 187 -7.37 -4.72 -13.95
C GLY A 187 -7.76 -5.63 -12.77
N ILE A 188 -7.88 -5.10 -11.55
CA ILE A 188 -8.42 -5.85 -10.40
C ILE A 188 -9.96 -5.85 -10.35
N ILE A 189 -10.62 -5.00 -11.15
CA ILE A 189 -12.09 -4.91 -11.19
C ILE A 189 -12.65 -6.18 -11.82
N LYS A 190 -13.58 -6.83 -11.14
CA LYS A 190 -14.21 -8.08 -11.57
C LYS A 190 -15.67 -7.85 -11.98
N GLU A 191 -16.21 -8.79 -12.74
CA GLU A 191 -17.59 -8.73 -13.24
C GLU A 191 -18.60 -8.66 -12.10
N GLY A 192 -19.40 -7.60 -12.05
CA GLY A 192 -20.44 -7.39 -11.04
C GLY A 192 -19.94 -7.03 -9.63
N VAL A 193 -18.63 -7.07 -9.38
CA VAL A 193 -18.04 -6.79 -8.06
C VAL A 193 -17.91 -5.28 -7.82
N PRO A 194 -18.37 -4.75 -6.68
CA PRO A 194 -18.26 -3.33 -6.37
C PRO A 194 -16.80 -2.83 -6.37
N VAL A 195 -16.58 -1.60 -6.89
CA VAL A 195 -15.30 -0.91 -6.81
C VAL A 195 -15.45 0.45 -6.15
N ILE A 196 -14.58 0.74 -5.17
CA ILE A 196 -14.45 2.05 -4.53
C ILE A 196 -13.13 2.66 -4.98
N PHE A 197 -13.11 3.93 -5.36
CA PHE A 197 -11.87 4.51 -5.84
C PHE A 197 -11.72 6.01 -5.55
N ASP A 198 -10.46 6.43 -5.48
CA ASP A 198 -10.05 7.82 -5.35
C ASP A 198 -10.28 8.58 -6.67
N GLY A 199 -11.13 9.59 -6.63
CA GLY A 199 -11.49 10.45 -7.75
C GLY A 199 -10.68 11.76 -7.82
N SER A 200 -9.63 11.94 -7.03
CA SER A 200 -8.84 13.17 -7.03
C SER A 200 -8.09 13.44 -8.34
N ASN A 201 -7.81 12.40 -9.12
CA ASN A 201 -7.28 12.51 -10.49
C ASN A 201 -8.37 12.11 -11.50
N GLU A 202 -8.95 13.09 -12.21
CA GLU A 202 -10.08 12.84 -13.11
C GLU A 202 -9.73 11.93 -14.28
N THR A 203 -8.52 12.03 -14.82
CA THR A 203 -8.04 11.16 -15.91
C THR A 203 -8.05 9.68 -15.47
N ALA A 204 -7.50 9.40 -14.28
CA ALA A 204 -7.53 8.07 -13.71
C ALA A 204 -8.96 7.61 -13.37
N ALA A 205 -9.76 8.50 -12.79
CA ALA A 205 -11.14 8.22 -12.42
C ALA A 205 -12.00 7.81 -13.62
N GLU A 206 -11.81 8.46 -14.79
CA GLU A 206 -12.55 8.10 -15.99
C GLU A 206 -12.17 6.72 -16.53
N VAL A 207 -10.90 6.35 -16.52
CA VAL A 207 -10.45 4.98 -16.88
C VAL A 207 -11.08 3.92 -15.96
N ILE A 208 -11.12 4.20 -14.66
CA ILE A 208 -11.72 3.29 -13.69
C ILE A 208 -13.23 3.17 -13.91
N ARG A 209 -13.95 4.29 -14.13
CA ARG A 209 -15.39 4.30 -14.45
C ARG A 209 -15.71 3.49 -15.71
N GLN A 210 -14.92 3.67 -16.77
CA GLN A 210 -15.09 2.93 -18.03
C GLN A 210 -14.90 1.43 -17.81
N THR A 211 -13.86 1.03 -17.08
CA THR A 211 -13.59 -0.36 -16.74
C THR A 211 -14.72 -0.96 -15.88
N ALA A 212 -15.19 -0.22 -14.87
CA ALA A 212 -16.30 -0.65 -14.02
C ALA A 212 -17.60 -0.85 -14.83
N ARG A 213 -17.93 0.08 -15.74
CA ARG A 213 -19.10 -0.05 -16.63
C ARG A 213 -18.97 -1.28 -17.55
N ALA A 214 -17.79 -1.48 -18.15
CA ALA A 214 -17.53 -2.65 -19.00
C ALA A 214 -17.67 -3.97 -18.26
N LYS A 215 -17.34 -3.98 -16.97
CA LYS A 215 -17.48 -5.12 -16.04
C LYS A 215 -18.83 -5.17 -15.31
N ARG A 216 -19.79 -4.29 -15.63
CA ARG A 216 -21.07 -4.17 -14.91
C ARG A 216 -20.90 -4.07 -13.39
N ALA A 217 -19.74 -3.57 -12.95
CA ALA A 217 -19.38 -3.42 -11.55
C ALA A 217 -20.02 -2.15 -10.97
N PRO A 218 -20.76 -2.20 -9.85
CA PRO A 218 -21.16 -1.01 -9.12
C PRO A 218 -19.91 -0.21 -8.72
N TYR A 219 -19.92 1.12 -8.87
CA TYR A 219 -18.75 1.91 -8.52
C TYR A 219 -19.07 3.12 -7.65
N TYR A 220 -18.13 3.47 -6.79
CA TYR A 220 -18.21 4.57 -5.85
C TYR A 220 -16.92 5.40 -5.93
N CYS A 221 -17.07 6.61 -6.49
CA CYS A 221 -15.97 7.57 -6.62
C CYS A 221 -15.97 8.52 -5.42
N ILE A 222 -14.84 8.67 -4.76
CA ILE A 222 -14.67 9.64 -3.67
C ILE A 222 -13.84 10.81 -4.20
N SER A 223 -14.40 12.02 -4.17
CA SER A 223 -13.73 13.24 -4.61
C SER A 223 -13.21 14.04 -3.41
N LEU A 224 -12.24 14.92 -3.65
CA LEU A 224 -11.70 15.79 -2.61
C LEU A 224 -12.77 16.75 -2.05
N GLU A 225 -13.73 17.19 -2.89
CA GLU A 225 -14.82 18.07 -2.48
C GLU A 225 -15.78 17.42 -1.47
N SER A 226 -15.77 16.09 -1.41
CA SER A 226 -16.55 15.34 -0.43
C SER A 226 -15.95 15.35 0.98
N LEU A 227 -14.74 15.90 1.13
CA LEU A 227 -13.97 15.91 2.37
C LEU A 227 -13.85 17.34 2.91
N LYS A 228 -14.14 17.54 4.19
CA LYS A 228 -14.01 18.84 4.84
C LYS A 228 -13.34 18.69 6.20
N ILE A 229 -12.20 19.34 6.35
CA ILE A 229 -11.44 19.34 7.61
C ILE A 229 -12.18 20.19 8.66
N HIS A 230 -12.32 19.62 9.86
CA HIS A 230 -12.75 20.34 11.06
C HIS A 230 -11.53 20.76 11.88
N LYS A 231 -10.59 19.85 12.12
CA LYS A 231 -9.41 20.11 12.95
C LYS A 231 -8.25 19.19 12.57
N ILE A 232 -7.05 19.76 12.55
CA ILE A 232 -5.79 19.02 12.44
C ILE A 232 -4.97 19.27 13.70
N THR A 233 -4.37 18.20 14.22
CA THR A 233 -3.38 18.24 15.29
C THR A 233 -2.11 17.54 14.84
N GLY A 234 -1.02 17.62 15.62
CA GLY A 234 0.19 16.84 15.32
C GLY A 234 -0.01 15.31 15.37
N LYS A 235 -1.19 14.82 15.76
CA LYS A 235 -1.48 13.39 15.92
C LYS A 235 -2.75 12.92 15.22
N THR A 236 -3.73 13.79 15.03
CA THR A 236 -5.07 13.40 14.52
C THR A 236 -5.61 14.40 13.53
N ILE A 237 -6.48 13.92 12.66
CA ILE A 237 -7.35 14.76 11.83
C ILE A 237 -8.80 14.41 12.13
N ASP A 238 -9.59 15.45 12.45
CA ASP A 238 -11.04 15.38 12.54
C ASP A 238 -11.61 16.01 11.27
N PHE A 239 -12.42 15.27 10.53
CA PHE A 239 -12.98 15.73 9.26
C PHE A 239 -14.34 15.12 8.98
N CYS A 240 -15.09 15.76 8.07
CA CYS A 240 -16.35 15.26 7.57
C CYS A 240 -16.16 14.65 6.18
N TYR A 241 -16.79 13.50 5.95
CA TYR A 241 -16.95 12.88 4.65
C TYR A 241 -18.42 12.85 4.26
N SER A 242 -18.75 13.34 3.06
CA SER A 242 -20.11 13.33 2.50
C SER A 242 -20.15 12.51 1.22
N ASN A 243 -21.06 11.54 1.14
CA ASN A 243 -21.30 10.75 -0.08
C ASN A 243 -22.50 11.23 -0.89
N GLY A 244 -23.02 12.43 -0.58
CA GLY A 244 -24.21 13.02 -1.20
C GLY A 244 -25.55 12.59 -0.59
N TYR A 245 -25.58 11.49 0.15
CA TYR A 245 -26.77 10.97 0.85
C TYR A 245 -26.60 11.00 2.37
N ASP A 246 -25.40 10.79 2.83
CA ASP A 246 -25.03 10.73 4.25
C ASP A 246 -23.77 11.56 4.50
N VAL A 247 -23.70 12.14 5.69
CA VAL A 247 -22.55 12.88 6.18
C VAL A 247 -22.03 12.16 7.42
N VAL A 248 -20.72 11.92 7.46
CA VAL A 248 -20.08 11.27 8.59
C VAL A 248 -18.88 12.06 9.07
N ASP A 249 -18.82 12.29 10.37
CA ASP A 249 -17.63 12.83 11.02
C ASP A 249 -16.69 11.69 11.39
N LEU A 250 -15.46 11.79 10.90
CA LEU A 250 -14.39 10.83 11.13
C LEU A 250 -13.26 11.51 11.86
N LYS A 251 -12.68 10.77 12.80
CA LYS A 251 -11.44 11.14 13.46
C LYS A 251 -10.43 10.03 13.24
N ILE A 252 -9.26 10.40 12.72
CA ILE A 252 -8.21 9.42 12.40
C ILE A 252 -6.92 9.76 13.12
N PRO A 253 -6.16 8.73 13.58
CA PRO A 253 -4.94 8.91 14.38
C PRO A 253 -3.70 9.14 13.50
N PHE A 254 -3.83 10.02 12.50
CA PHE A 254 -2.78 10.40 11.58
C PHE A 254 -2.79 11.91 11.35
N PRO A 255 -1.63 12.58 11.32
CA PRO A 255 -1.56 14.03 11.06
C PRO A 255 -1.59 14.38 9.57
N ALA A 256 -1.45 13.41 8.67
CA ALA A 256 -1.27 13.62 7.24
C ALA A 256 -2.61 13.70 6.50
N GLU A 257 -2.86 14.81 5.78
CA GLU A 257 -4.13 15.07 5.09
C GLU A 257 -4.53 14.01 4.07
N TYR A 258 -3.56 13.38 3.37
CA TYR A 258 -3.86 12.31 2.42
C TYR A 258 -4.53 11.09 3.09
N GLN A 259 -4.39 10.95 4.40
CA GLN A 259 -5.08 9.89 5.13
C GLN A 259 -6.59 10.08 5.23
N MET A 260 -7.10 11.29 5.02
CA MET A 260 -8.56 11.51 4.93
C MET A 260 -9.17 10.76 3.75
N MET A 261 -8.53 10.82 2.58
CA MET A 261 -8.96 10.05 1.40
C MET A 261 -8.87 8.55 1.67
N ASN A 262 -7.76 8.07 2.22
CA ASN A 262 -7.58 6.66 2.55
C ASN A 262 -8.63 6.16 3.56
N ALA A 263 -8.91 6.94 4.59
CA ALA A 263 -9.95 6.63 5.58
C ALA A 263 -11.35 6.64 4.96
N SER A 264 -11.64 7.58 4.08
CA SER A 264 -12.94 7.65 3.39
C SER A 264 -13.17 6.49 2.44
N LEU A 265 -12.11 6.04 1.72
CA LEU A 265 -12.14 4.81 0.90
C LEU A 265 -12.46 3.59 1.77
N ALA A 266 -11.76 3.44 2.89
CA ALA A 266 -11.99 2.34 3.83
C ALA A 266 -13.39 2.39 4.46
N TYR A 267 -13.83 3.57 4.93
CA TYR A 267 -15.17 3.76 5.47
C TYR A 267 -16.24 3.41 4.43
N ARG A 268 -16.10 3.88 3.18
CA ARG A 268 -17.05 3.57 2.12
C ARG A 268 -17.08 2.08 1.80
N ALA A 269 -15.93 1.43 1.76
CA ALA A 269 -15.82 -0.02 1.56
C ALA A 269 -16.57 -0.79 2.65
N LEU A 270 -16.32 -0.49 3.92
CA LEU A 270 -16.99 -1.10 5.05
C LEU A 270 -18.50 -0.80 5.06
N SER A 271 -18.89 0.41 4.63
CA SER A 271 -20.31 0.77 4.49
C SER A 271 -21.03 -0.05 3.40
N VAL A 272 -20.34 -0.39 2.31
CA VAL A 272 -20.86 -1.28 1.27
C VAL A 272 -21.01 -2.71 1.80
N LEU A 273 -20.10 -3.14 2.65
CA LEU A 273 -20.07 -4.49 3.25
C LEU A 273 -20.89 -4.62 4.54
N GLN A 274 -21.67 -3.63 4.93
CA GLN A 274 -22.44 -3.68 6.20
C GLN A 274 -23.41 -4.86 6.28
N VAL A 275 -24.02 -5.25 5.15
CA VAL A 275 -24.96 -6.37 5.11
C VAL A 275 -24.24 -7.68 5.37
N GLU A 276 -23.05 -7.86 4.78
CA GLU A 276 -22.23 -9.08 4.88
C GLU A 276 -21.54 -9.16 6.25
N THR A 277 -21.02 -8.04 6.75
CA THR A 277 -20.25 -8.02 8.01
C THR A 277 -21.11 -7.84 9.25
N GLY A 278 -22.28 -7.22 9.13
CA GLY A 278 -23.12 -6.84 10.27
C GLY A 278 -22.59 -5.65 11.09
N ILE A 279 -21.47 -5.02 10.67
CA ILE A 279 -20.80 -3.95 11.44
C ILE A 279 -21.57 -2.65 11.30
N GLY A 280 -22.00 -2.07 12.42
CA GLY A 280 -22.74 -0.82 12.46
C GLY A 280 -21.87 0.42 12.16
N LYS A 281 -22.49 1.50 11.65
CA LYS A 281 -21.81 2.76 11.35
C LYS A 281 -20.98 3.29 12.54
N ALA A 282 -21.53 3.26 13.75
CA ALA A 282 -20.85 3.74 14.95
C ALA A 282 -19.61 2.89 15.30
N GLU A 283 -19.66 1.59 15.08
CA GLU A 283 -18.55 0.67 15.32
C GLU A 283 -17.43 0.94 14.31
N ILE A 284 -17.76 1.12 13.01
CA ILE A 284 -16.78 1.49 11.98
C ILE A 284 -16.04 2.77 12.39
N ILE A 285 -16.76 3.83 12.74
CA ILE A 285 -16.19 5.14 13.11
C ILE A 285 -15.27 4.98 14.32
N SER A 286 -15.74 4.32 15.38
CA SER A 286 -14.98 4.12 16.60
C SER A 286 -13.69 3.35 16.37
N ALA A 287 -13.74 2.24 15.63
CA ALA A 287 -12.57 1.40 15.37
C ALA A 287 -11.52 2.11 14.50
N MET A 288 -11.96 2.95 13.54
CA MET A 288 -11.04 3.73 12.71
C MET A 288 -10.18 4.71 13.51
N GLU A 289 -10.63 5.19 14.68
CA GLU A 289 -9.85 6.04 15.59
C GLU A 289 -8.64 5.32 16.21
N HIS A 290 -8.65 4.01 16.21
CA HIS A 290 -7.59 3.17 16.78
C HIS A 290 -6.59 2.63 15.74
N THR A 291 -6.80 2.94 14.46
CA THR A 291 -5.95 2.44 13.38
C THR A 291 -4.50 2.85 13.57
N ARG A 292 -3.59 1.89 13.37
CA ARG A 292 -2.14 2.14 13.39
C ARG A 292 -1.51 1.61 12.12
N TRP A 293 -0.67 2.42 11.50
CA TRP A 293 0.10 2.02 10.33
C TRP A 293 1.47 2.68 10.37
N MET A 294 2.53 1.87 10.39
CA MET A 294 3.89 2.37 10.52
C MET A 294 4.36 3.12 9.26
N GLY A 295 5.24 4.09 9.44
CA GLY A 295 5.88 4.81 8.36
C GLY A 295 4.93 5.73 7.57
N ARG A 296 3.91 6.31 8.20
CA ARG A 296 3.02 7.30 7.59
C ARG A 296 2.89 8.52 8.50
N MET A 297 3.86 9.43 8.40
CA MET A 297 4.02 10.55 9.33
C MET A 297 3.92 10.09 10.80
N GLN A 298 4.50 8.92 11.05
CA GLN A 298 4.48 8.29 12.36
C GLN A 298 5.37 9.06 13.32
N GLN A 299 4.78 9.61 14.38
CA GLN A 299 5.56 10.14 15.49
C GLN A 299 6.10 8.97 16.33
N ALA A 300 7.40 8.70 16.24
CA ALA A 300 8.06 7.64 17.01
C ALA A 300 8.46 8.11 18.41
N GLU A 301 8.97 9.34 18.50
CA GLU A 301 9.35 10.03 19.73
C GLU A 301 8.90 11.51 19.61
N PRO A 302 8.89 12.29 20.70
CA PRO A 302 8.64 13.71 20.60
C PRO A 302 9.55 14.36 19.55
N PHE A 303 8.95 15.03 18.56
CA PHE A 303 9.64 15.70 17.45
C PHE A 303 10.36 14.80 16.44
N ILE A 304 10.24 13.46 16.53
CA ILE A 304 10.80 12.51 15.56
C ILE A 304 9.66 11.83 14.79
N TYR A 305 9.66 12.05 13.47
CA TYR A 305 8.65 11.48 12.57
C TYR A 305 9.29 10.59 11.51
N PHE A 306 8.65 9.46 11.23
CA PHE A 306 9.01 8.57 10.13
C PHE A 306 7.95 8.60 9.04
N ASP A 307 8.41 8.68 7.79
CA ASP A 307 7.55 8.52 6.62
C ASP A 307 8.22 7.66 5.54
N GLY A 308 7.44 6.80 4.91
CA GLY A 308 7.88 5.90 3.84
C GLY A 308 7.71 6.48 2.44
N ALA A 309 7.58 7.79 2.28
CA ALA A 309 7.49 8.43 0.98
C ALA A 309 8.72 8.12 0.13
N HIS A 310 8.51 7.61 -1.08
CA HIS A 310 9.59 7.11 -1.96
C HIS A 310 9.33 7.35 -3.45
N ASN A 311 8.32 8.14 -3.79
CA ASN A 311 8.05 8.66 -5.13
C ASN A 311 7.72 10.16 -5.05
N ALA A 312 7.72 10.86 -6.17
CA ALA A 312 7.57 12.32 -6.19
C ALA A 312 6.27 12.80 -5.53
N ASP A 313 5.15 12.10 -5.76
CA ASP A 313 3.86 12.41 -5.16
C ASP A 313 3.87 12.21 -3.64
N GLY A 314 4.41 11.07 -3.17
CA GLY A 314 4.57 10.80 -1.73
C GLY A 314 5.46 11.84 -1.05
N ILE A 315 6.57 12.23 -1.67
CA ILE A 315 7.47 13.29 -1.15
C ILE A 315 6.76 14.64 -1.11
N ALA A 316 5.97 15.00 -2.13
CA ALA A 316 5.18 16.23 -2.10
C ALA A 316 4.19 16.27 -0.94
N HIS A 317 3.52 15.16 -0.66
CA HIS A 317 2.65 15.03 0.51
C HIS A 317 3.42 15.09 1.82
N PHE A 318 4.57 14.41 1.92
CA PHE A 318 5.45 14.47 3.10
C PHE A 318 5.85 15.90 3.43
N VAL A 319 6.33 16.64 2.44
CA VAL A 319 6.76 18.04 2.59
C VAL A 319 5.62 18.93 3.08
N LYS A 320 4.43 18.83 2.50
CA LYS A 320 3.23 19.57 2.95
C LYS A 320 2.90 19.30 4.43
N ASN A 321 3.08 18.07 4.88
CA ASN A 321 2.87 17.73 6.29
C ASN A 321 3.96 18.31 7.18
N VAL A 322 5.22 18.21 6.77
CA VAL A 322 6.35 18.83 7.52
C VAL A 322 6.12 20.33 7.70
N GLN A 323 5.73 21.06 6.64
CA GLN A 323 5.43 22.50 6.71
C GLN A 323 4.34 22.84 7.75
N LYS A 324 3.38 21.95 8.00
CA LYS A 324 2.27 22.16 8.93
C LYS A 324 2.62 21.85 10.39
N ILE A 325 3.52 20.87 10.61
CA ILE A 325 3.84 20.38 11.95
C ILE A 325 5.14 20.95 12.50
N ALA A 326 6.03 21.45 11.64
CA ALA A 326 7.32 21.99 12.07
C ALA A 326 7.13 23.43 12.59
N GLU A 327 7.40 23.64 13.87
CA GLU A 327 7.44 24.96 14.51
C GLU A 327 8.76 25.69 14.26
N GLU A 328 9.83 24.92 14.05
CA GLU A 328 11.18 25.39 13.74
C GLU A 328 11.70 24.70 12.48
N LYS A 329 12.86 25.09 11.97
CA LYS A 329 13.49 24.44 10.83
C LYS A 329 13.82 22.99 11.18
N PRO A 330 13.24 22.01 10.49
CA PRO A 330 13.46 20.61 10.83
C PRO A 330 14.79 20.09 10.28
N VAL A 331 15.28 19.00 10.86
CA VAL A 331 16.39 18.19 10.33
C VAL A 331 15.82 17.06 9.49
N LEU A 332 16.34 16.87 8.28
CA LEU A 332 15.97 15.78 7.40
C LEU A 332 17.02 14.66 7.46
N LEU A 333 16.61 13.44 7.85
CA LEU A 333 17.39 12.23 7.58
C LEU A 333 16.79 11.55 6.34
N PHE A 334 17.59 11.40 5.27
CA PHE A 334 17.06 10.94 3.97
C PHE A 334 17.92 9.87 3.33
N SER A 335 17.26 8.91 2.72
CA SER A 335 17.80 7.95 1.76
C SER A 335 16.71 7.47 0.81
N MET A 336 17.11 6.87 -0.31
CA MET A 336 16.22 6.39 -1.34
C MET A 336 16.82 5.22 -2.11
N MET A 337 15.98 4.47 -2.84
CA MET A 337 16.47 3.48 -3.80
C MET A 337 16.88 4.16 -5.11
N GLU A 338 17.98 3.71 -5.74
CA GLU A 338 18.53 4.34 -6.95
C GLU A 338 17.58 4.25 -8.16
N GLU A 339 16.76 3.22 -8.24
CA GLU A 339 15.77 3.01 -9.30
C GLU A 339 14.57 3.97 -9.24
N LYS A 340 14.41 4.71 -8.14
CA LYS A 340 13.36 5.73 -7.99
C LYS A 340 13.83 7.08 -8.56
N ASN A 341 12.88 7.93 -8.92
CA ASN A 341 13.19 9.28 -9.41
C ASN A 341 13.67 10.20 -8.26
N TYR A 342 14.89 9.94 -7.77
CA TYR A 342 15.48 10.68 -6.66
C TYR A 342 15.72 12.17 -6.99
N LYS A 343 15.96 12.50 -8.26
CA LYS A 343 16.20 13.89 -8.67
C LYS A 343 14.97 14.75 -8.44
N GLU A 344 13.81 14.28 -8.85
CA GLU A 344 12.55 14.99 -8.60
C GLU A 344 12.22 15.04 -7.11
N ALA A 345 12.45 13.95 -6.37
CA ALA A 345 12.29 13.93 -4.92
C ALA A 345 13.15 14.97 -4.22
N VAL A 346 14.46 15.06 -4.55
CA VAL A 346 15.38 16.05 -3.99
C VAL A 346 14.96 17.47 -4.35
N LYS A 347 14.53 17.69 -5.58
CA LYS A 347 14.05 19.02 -6.03
C LYS A 347 12.86 19.47 -5.17
N VAL A 348 11.85 18.65 -4.96
CA VAL A 348 10.68 18.95 -4.11
C VAL A 348 11.12 19.21 -2.66
N LEU A 349 12.00 18.37 -2.10
CA LEU A 349 12.52 18.55 -0.75
C LEU A 349 13.27 19.89 -0.57
N CYS A 350 14.02 20.34 -1.57
CA CYS A 350 14.75 21.60 -1.52
C CYS A 350 13.85 22.84 -1.68
N GLN A 351 12.84 22.75 -2.56
CA GLN A 351 12.02 23.89 -2.92
C GLN A 351 10.97 24.26 -1.87
N GLU A 352 10.47 23.28 -1.14
CA GLU A 352 9.27 23.43 -0.33
C GLU A 352 9.56 23.58 1.18
N VAL A 353 10.73 23.14 1.68
CA VAL A 353 11.06 23.19 3.10
C VAL A 353 12.45 23.78 3.35
N ALA A 354 12.52 24.77 4.23
CA ALA A 354 13.79 25.30 4.71
C ALA A 354 14.34 24.39 5.83
N TRP A 355 15.15 23.40 5.44
CA TRP A 355 15.80 22.48 6.38
C TRP A 355 16.92 23.15 7.17
N ASP A 356 17.00 22.89 8.47
CA ASP A 356 18.16 23.28 9.28
C ASP A 356 19.41 22.54 8.79
N SER A 357 19.30 21.22 8.73
CA SER A 357 20.35 20.36 8.19
C SER A 357 19.76 19.13 7.48
N ILE A 358 20.53 18.55 6.56
CA ILE A 358 20.16 17.33 5.84
C ILE A 358 21.25 16.29 6.08
N VAL A 359 20.85 15.17 6.66
CA VAL A 359 21.70 14.00 6.90
C VAL A 359 21.36 12.95 5.86
N LEU A 360 22.34 12.56 5.05
CA LEU A 360 22.18 11.56 4.02
C LEU A 360 22.76 10.23 4.50
N THR A 361 22.00 9.16 4.28
CA THR A 361 22.41 7.80 4.66
C THR A 361 22.21 6.84 3.51
N ARG A 362 22.71 5.63 3.64
CA ARG A 362 22.51 4.55 2.67
C ARG A 362 21.57 3.50 3.23
N ILE A 363 20.60 3.10 2.44
CA ILE A 363 19.79 1.90 2.73
C ILE A 363 20.71 0.67 2.58
N PRO A 364 20.73 -0.26 3.54
CA PRO A 364 21.57 -1.47 3.49
C PRO A 364 21.01 -2.51 2.49
N ASP A 365 20.82 -2.09 1.25
CA ASP A 365 20.38 -2.89 0.10
C ASP A 365 21.30 -2.51 -1.09
N SER A 366 21.60 -3.45 -1.97
CA SER A 366 22.42 -3.21 -3.16
C SER A 366 21.88 -2.10 -4.07
N ARG A 367 20.56 -1.86 -4.03
CA ARG A 367 19.85 -0.82 -4.78
C ARG A 367 19.79 0.53 -4.05
N GLY A 368 20.28 0.60 -2.79
CA GLY A 368 20.36 1.86 -2.04
C GLY A 368 21.28 2.84 -2.75
N ILE A 369 20.77 4.06 -3.01
CA ILE A 369 21.55 5.11 -3.68
C ILE A 369 22.80 5.48 -2.86
N ASP A 370 23.89 5.79 -3.55
CA ASP A 370 25.09 6.32 -2.92
C ASP A 370 24.79 7.71 -2.30
N PRO A 371 25.04 7.92 -1.00
CA PRO A 371 24.87 9.22 -0.36
C PRO A 371 25.59 10.38 -1.05
N LEU A 372 26.73 10.12 -1.72
CA LEU A 372 27.45 11.14 -2.48
C LEU A 372 26.65 11.62 -3.70
N LYS A 373 25.95 10.70 -4.41
CA LYS A 373 25.03 11.10 -5.51
C LYS A 373 23.87 11.96 -5.01
N LEU A 374 23.32 11.63 -3.85
CA LEU A 374 22.28 12.45 -3.22
C LEU A 374 22.85 13.83 -2.82
N GLN A 375 24.05 13.88 -2.24
CA GLN A 375 24.70 15.13 -1.85
C GLN A 375 24.88 16.06 -3.04
N ASP A 376 25.38 15.55 -4.16
CA ASP A 376 25.57 16.32 -5.39
C ASP A 376 24.24 16.91 -5.88
N GLU A 377 23.16 16.12 -5.85
CA GLU A 377 21.84 16.57 -6.28
C GLU A 377 21.26 17.63 -5.33
N PHE A 378 21.39 17.44 -4.01
CA PHE A 378 20.99 18.47 -3.03
C PHE A 378 21.79 19.76 -3.16
N MET A 379 23.09 19.68 -3.44
CA MET A 379 23.93 20.85 -3.67
C MET A 379 23.53 21.60 -4.94
N ALA A 380 23.23 20.88 -6.02
CA ALA A 380 22.78 21.47 -7.28
C ALA A 380 21.47 22.25 -7.10
N ASN A 381 20.48 21.66 -6.43
CA ASN A 381 19.19 22.31 -6.21
C ASN A 381 19.24 23.48 -5.21
N ARG A 382 20.06 23.40 -4.15
CA ARG A 382 20.26 24.53 -3.20
C ARG A 382 21.05 25.70 -3.79
N SER A 383 21.91 25.47 -4.79
CA SER A 383 22.66 26.57 -5.43
C SER A 383 21.78 27.42 -6.35
N GLU A 384 20.68 26.88 -6.87
CA GLU A 384 19.70 27.62 -7.66
C GLU A 384 18.87 28.59 -6.81
N GLU A 385 18.47 28.20 -5.58
CA GLU A 385 17.79 29.11 -4.63
C GLU A 385 18.59 30.35 -4.33
N ARG A 386 19.93 30.24 -4.24
CA ARG A 386 20.82 31.44 -4.03
C ARG A 386 20.90 32.35 -5.26
N ARG A 387 20.52 31.85 -6.45
CA ARG A 387 20.50 32.68 -7.69
C ARG A 387 19.20 33.44 -7.87
N VAL A 388 18.07 32.87 -7.46
CA VAL A 388 16.72 33.48 -7.60
C VAL A 388 16.51 34.59 -6.54
N GLY A 389 17.19 34.56 -5.41
CA GLY A 389 17.12 35.57 -4.36
C GLY A 389 18.05 36.79 -4.53
N LYS A 390 18.61 37.03 -5.71
CA LYS A 390 19.53 38.14 -6.03
C LYS A 390 19.10 38.97 -7.23
N GLU A 391 17.82 39.01 -7.58
CA GLU A 391 17.28 40.04 -8.49
C GLU A 391 16.43 41.04 -7.73
#